data_1c93e5e184d79972ef887a166f0e8ad8
#
_entry.id   1c93e5e184d79972ef887a166f0e8ad8
#
_cell.length_a   1.000
_cell.length_b   1.000
_cell.length_c   1.000
_cell.angle_alpha   90.00
_cell.angle_beta   90.00
_cell.angle_gamma   90.00
#
_symmetry.space_group_name_H-M   'P 1'
#
loop_
_entity.id
_entity.type
_entity.pdbx_description
1 polymer ?
#
loop_
_entity_poly.entity_id
_entity_poly.type
_entity_poly.pdbx_seq_one_letter_code
_entity_poly.pdbx_strand_id
1 'polypeptide(L)'
;MVITMGENVKKYVYRVEIDTMSDAKALVAIATKLQGQITLQSGNKFAVNAKSLLGVILAKKLNWDDLRIVMDEDHYHEFERFIKA
;
A
#
# COMPACT_ATOMS: atom_id res chain seq x y z
N MET A 1 -0.05 -0.51 12.50
CA MET A 1 0.83 -1.56 13.05
C MET A 1 2.25 -1.32 12.60
N VAL A 2 3.20 -1.50 13.49
CA VAL A 2 4.63 -1.33 13.19
C VAL A 2 5.32 -2.68 13.24
N ILE A 3 6.08 -3.00 12.20
CA ILE A 3 6.85 -4.23 12.12
C ILE A 3 8.33 -3.85 11.97
N THR A 4 9.18 -4.44 12.82
CA THR A 4 10.61 -4.30 12.69
C THR A 4 11.15 -5.45 11.85
N MET A 5 11.82 -5.14 10.75
CA MET A 5 12.35 -6.13 9.84
C MET A 5 13.87 -5.95 9.73
N GLY A 6 14.61 -7.06 9.80
CA GLY A 6 16.03 -7.01 9.73
C GLY A 6 16.61 -6.18 10.87
N GLU A 7 17.75 -5.57 10.63
CA GLU A 7 18.46 -4.78 11.65
C GLU A 7 17.90 -3.37 11.71
N ASN A 8 16.99 -3.13 12.65
CA ASN A 8 16.45 -1.80 12.95
C ASN A 8 15.69 -1.13 11.81
N VAL A 9 15.20 -1.92 10.85
CA VAL A 9 14.37 -1.37 9.79
C VAL A 9 12.92 -1.45 10.24
N LYS A 10 12.27 -0.30 10.37
CA LYS A 10 10.87 -0.22 10.76
C LYS A 10 10.00 -0.08 9.53
N LYS A 11 8.93 -0.85 9.48
CA LYS A 11 7.91 -0.73 8.46
C LYS A 11 6.55 -0.54 9.12
N TYR A 12 5.73 0.30 8.51
CA TYR A 12 4.37 0.54 8.95
C TYR A 12 3.45 -0.19 7.98
N VAL A 13 2.65 -1.10 8.51
CA VAL A 13 1.81 -1.99 7.71
C VAL A 13 0.35 -1.82 8.10
N TYR A 14 -0.49 -1.55 7.11
CA TYR A 14 -1.92 -1.39 7.32
C TYR A 14 -2.69 -2.18 6.27
N ARG A 15 -3.77 -2.81 6.69
CA ARG A 15 -4.67 -3.49 5.74
C ARG A 15 -5.47 -2.43 5.00
N VAL A 16 -5.57 -2.60 3.69
CA VAL A 16 -6.28 -1.65 2.84
C VAL A 16 -7.29 -2.37 1.96
N GLU A 17 -8.27 -1.61 1.51
CA GLU A 17 -9.25 -2.08 0.55
C GLU A 17 -9.33 -1.11 -0.61
N ILE A 18 -9.25 -1.66 -1.81
CA ILE A 18 -9.34 -0.90 -3.06
C ILE A 18 -10.51 -1.50 -3.83
N ASP A 19 -11.66 -0.83 -3.78
CA ASP A 19 -12.89 -1.38 -4.34
C ASP A 19 -13.06 -1.05 -5.82
N THR A 20 -12.60 0.11 -6.24
CA THR A 20 -12.82 0.60 -7.59
C THR A 20 -11.51 0.99 -8.26
N MET A 21 -11.55 1.12 -9.57
CA MET A 21 -10.39 1.63 -10.32
C MET A 21 -10.08 3.08 -9.92
N SER A 22 -11.10 3.83 -9.57
CA SER A 22 -10.94 5.19 -9.07
C SER A 22 -10.15 5.20 -7.76
N ASP A 23 -10.41 4.23 -6.88
CA ASP A 23 -9.65 4.08 -5.63
C ASP A 23 -8.19 3.78 -5.91
N ALA A 24 -7.93 2.91 -6.89
CA ALA A 24 -6.55 2.58 -7.26
C ALA A 24 -5.79 3.81 -7.73
N LYS A 25 -6.43 4.62 -8.59
CA LYS A 25 -5.83 5.86 -9.09
C LYS A 25 -5.60 6.86 -7.95
N ALA A 26 -6.55 6.98 -7.03
CA ALA A 26 -6.43 7.88 -5.90
C ALA A 26 -5.28 7.48 -4.98
N LEU A 27 -5.14 6.19 -4.71
CA LEU A 27 -4.07 5.68 -3.86
C LEU A 27 -2.71 6.01 -4.47
N VAL A 28 -2.54 5.78 -5.77
CA VAL A 28 -1.28 6.10 -6.45
C VAL A 28 -1.01 7.60 -6.42
N ALA A 29 -2.03 8.42 -6.65
CA ALA A 29 -1.86 9.87 -6.63
C ALA A 29 -1.39 10.37 -5.26
N ILE A 30 -1.90 9.78 -4.19
CA ILE A 30 -1.45 10.10 -2.83
C ILE A 30 -0.02 9.63 -2.63
N ALA A 31 0.26 8.37 -2.96
CA ALA A 31 1.58 7.77 -2.74
C ALA A 31 2.69 8.53 -3.46
N THR A 32 2.45 9.00 -4.69
CA THR A 32 3.47 9.70 -5.47
C THR A 32 3.90 11.02 -4.86
N LYS A 33 3.07 11.60 -4.00
CA LYS A 33 3.39 12.88 -3.34
C LYS A 33 4.16 12.69 -2.04
N LEU A 34 4.27 11.45 -1.55
CA LEU A 34 4.88 11.16 -0.27
C LEU A 34 6.28 10.64 -0.45
N GLN A 35 7.12 10.89 0.56
CA GLN A 35 8.49 10.41 0.55
C GLN A 35 8.57 8.98 1.07
N GLY A 36 9.67 8.31 0.72
CA GLY A 36 9.93 6.96 1.18
C GLY A 36 9.35 5.91 0.25
N GLN A 37 9.59 4.66 0.60
CA GLN A 37 9.06 3.54 -0.15
C GLN A 37 7.67 3.19 0.35
N ILE A 38 6.76 3.04 -0.59
CA ILE A 38 5.39 2.65 -0.29
C ILE A 38 5.05 1.49 -1.22
N THR A 39 4.74 0.35 -0.63
CA THR A 39 4.50 -0.89 -1.36
C THR A 39 3.11 -1.41 -1.06
N LEU A 40 2.43 -1.93 -2.06
CA LEU A 40 1.17 -2.62 -1.91
C LEU A 40 1.45 -4.12 -2.02
N GLN A 41 1.07 -4.88 -0.99
CA GLN A 41 1.34 -6.31 -0.93
C GLN A 41 0.05 -7.10 -0.81
N SER A 42 0.06 -8.31 -1.37
CA SER A 42 -1.00 -9.27 -1.20
C SER A 42 -0.47 -10.42 -0.36
N GLY A 43 -0.78 -10.40 0.93
CA GLY A 43 -0.21 -11.35 1.87
C GLY A 43 1.31 -11.37 1.79
N ASN A 44 1.89 -12.56 1.62
CA ASN A 44 3.33 -12.71 1.45
C ASN A 44 3.72 -13.09 0.02
N LYS A 45 2.78 -12.97 -0.93
CA LYS A 45 2.99 -13.52 -2.28
C LYS A 45 3.46 -12.50 -3.29
N PHE A 46 2.80 -11.36 -3.34
CA PHE A 46 3.04 -10.37 -4.39
C PHE A 46 3.19 -8.99 -3.79
N ALA A 47 4.01 -8.18 -4.43
CA ALA A 47 4.20 -6.80 -4.03
C ALA A 47 4.39 -5.93 -5.26
N VAL A 48 3.81 -4.73 -5.23
CA VAL A 48 4.00 -3.73 -6.28
C VAL A 48 4.29 -2.39 -5.62
N ASN A 49 4.99 -1.52 -6.34
CA ASN A 49 5.24 -0.18 -5.86
C ASN A 49 3.92 0.61 -5.89
N ALA A 50 3.50 1.14 -4.74
CA ALA A 50 2.25 1.89 -4.64
C ALA A 50 2.30 3.21 -5.44
N LYS A 51 3.49 3.65 -5.83
CA LYS A 51 3.66 4.83 -6.69
C LYS A 51 3.53 4.48 -8.17
N SER A 52 3.39 3.20 -8.51
CA SER A 52 3.22 2.74 -9.88
C SER A 52 1.75 2.51 -10.17
N LEU A 53 1.18 3.36 -11.01
CA LEU A 53 -0.22 3.22 -11.39
C LEU A 53 -0.47 1.88 -12.07
N LEU A 54 0.44 1.48 -12.96
CA LEU A 54 0.30 0.21 -13.67
C LEU A 54 0.31 -0.96 -12.71
N GLY A 55 1.22 -0.94 -11.71
CA GLY A 55 1.32 -2.01 -10.72
C GLY A 55 0.06 -2.12 -9.88
N VAL A 56 -0.47 -0.99 -9.41
CA VAL A 56 -1.67 -0.99 -8.56
C VAL A 56 -2.90 -1.39 -9.37
N ILE A 57 -3.00 -0.96 -10.62
CA ILE A 57 -4.10 -1.39 -11.51
C ILE A 57 -4.05 -2.89 -11.73
N LEU A 58 -2.85 -3.45 -11.92
CA LEU A 58 -2.68 -4.88 -12.09
C LEU A 58 -3.15 -5.65 -10.85
N ALA A 59 -2.77 -5.18 -9.67
CA ALA A 59 -3.21 -5.78 -8.42
C ALA A 59 -4.73 -5.79 -8.31
N LYS A 60 -5.37 -4.68 -8.68
CA LYS A 60 -6.82 -4.55 -8.65
C LYS A 60 -7.47 -5.52 -9.63
N LYS A 61 -6.95 -5.60 -10.86
CA LYS A 61 -7.51 -6.47 -11.89
C LYS A 61 -7.38 -7.94 -11.56
N LEU A 62 -6.31 -8.33 -10.86
CA LEU A 62 -6.08 -9.71 -10.45
C LEU A 62 -6.82 -10.07 -9.17
N ASN A 63 -7.58 -9.13 -8.60
CA ASN A 63 -8.34 -9.32 -7.37
C ASN A 63 -7.47 -9.88 -6.25
N TRP A 64 -6.33 -9.23 -6.01
CA TRP A 64 -5.44 -9.66 -4.94
C TRP A 64 -6.14 -9.57 -3.59
N ASP A 65 -6.04 -10.65 -2.83
CA ASP A 65 -6.60 -10.74 -1.49
C ASP A 65 -5.62 -10.19 -0.46
N ASP A 66 -6.16 -9.85 0.71
CA ASP A 66 -5.37 -9.47 1.87
C ASP A 66 -4.36 -8.38 1.51
N LEU A 67 -4.88 -7.31 0.93
CA LEU A 67 -4.04 -6.19 0.53
C LEU A 67 -3.55 -5.44 1.75
N ARG A 68 -2.25 -5.13 1.76
CA ARG A 68 -1.62 -4.35 2.81
C ARG A 68 -0.73 -3.30 2.18
N ILE A 69 -0.76 -2.11 2.75
CA ILE A 69 0.17 -1.06 2.38
C ILE A 69 1.34 -1.10 3.37
N VAL A 70 2.56 -1.10 2.84
CA VAL A 70 3.78 -1.17 3.64
C VAL A 70 4.61 0.05 3.32
N MET A 71 4.99 0.80 4.34
CA MET A 71 5.73 2.04 4.13
C MET A 71 6.83 2.18 5.17
N ASP A 72 7.91 2.85 4.79
CA ASP A 72 9.05 3.07 5.68
C ASP A 72 8.88 4.32 6.56
N GLU A 73 7.94 5.19 6.21
CA GLU A 73 7.51 6.31 7.06
C GLU A 73 6.00 6.20 7.23
N ASP A 74 5.49 6.58 8.40
CA ASP A 74 4.08 6.41 8.69
C ASP A 74 3.25 7.53 8.08
N HIS A 75 2.53 7.21 7.03
CA HIS A 75 1.61 8.11 6.35
C HIS A 75 0.16 7.67 6.56
N TYR A 76 -0.15 7.16 7.75
CA TYR A 76 -1.48 6.63 8.06
C TYR A 76 -2.61 7.57 7.63
N HIS A 77 -2.51 8.84 8.00
CA HIS A 77 -3.58 9.80 7.73
C HIS A 77 -3.81 10.05 6.25
N GLU A 78 -2.77 9.93 5.46
CA GLU A 78 -2.88 10.12 4.01
C GLU A 78 -3.65 8.99 3.33
N PHE A 79 -3.57 7.78 3.90
CA PHE A 79 -4.22 6.60 3.35
C PHE A 79 -5.43 6.13 4.14
N GLU A 80 -5.87 6.91 5.12
CA GLU A 80 -6.90 6.50 6.08
C GLU A 80 -8.18 6.02 5.40
N ARG A 81 -8.57 6.65 4.30
CA ARG A 81 -9.78 6.27 3.57
C ARG A 81 -9.74 4.86 3.00
N PHE A 82 -8.55 4.29 2.82
CA PHE A 82 -8.38 2.94 2.31
C PHE A 82 -8.12 1.92 3.41
N ILE A 83 -7.75 2.39 4.58
CA ILE A 83 -7.31 1.50 5.67
C ILE A 83 -8.53 0.92 6.39
N LYS A 84 -8.47 -0.38 6.63
CA LYS A 84 -9.48 -1.10 7.40
C LYS A 84 -9.01 -1.32 8.82
N ALA A 85 -9.91 -1.14 9.74
CA ALA A 85 -9.65 -1.38 11.15
C ALA A 85 -9.47 -2.88 11.44
#